data_11dd67803e2e1e3984cff3ad21caaa91
#
_entry.id   11dd67803e2e1e3984cff3ad21caaa91
#
_cell.length_a   1.000
_cell.length_b   1.000
_cell.length_c   1.000
_cell.angle_alpha   90.00
_cell.angle_beta   90.00
_cell.angle_gamma   90.00
#
_symmetry.space_group_name_H-M   'P 1'
#
loop_
_entity.id
_entity.type
_entity.pdbx_description
1 polymer ?
#
loop_
_entity_poly.entity_id
_entity_poly.type
_entity_poly.pdbx_seq_one_letter_code
_entity_poly.pdbx_strand_id
1 'polypeptide(L)'
;SEYSAVYKYQPADSLIAEVMDSYARVKEAPAAALFKPEVEVTGIYSPVKRTGKTSFALTLGQLLASTKAVLYLNLEEYAGFDVLMNRQFDGDISDLMYFSGSGKGNLISKLGGLVQTINNLDYIPPAFSPFDLRSIKCSEWLGLIEDLCSYSSYEVILLDFGEQVDNLPELLNRCGKIYMPVREDSMAVTKIAQYEKVMVAREYEEVLGKTIKLKLPFHSSFGKKEHYVEQLIWSELGDYVRQLIRKESG
;
A
#
# COMPACT_ATOMS: atom_id res chain seq x y z
N SER A 1 36.79 -17.52 -3.83
CA SER A 1 35.88 -17.03 -2.78
C SER A 1 36.54 -15.84 -2.09
N GLU A 2 36.16 -14.64 -2.48
CA GLU A 2 36.56 -13.41 -1.78
C GLU A 2 35.69 -13.31 -0.50
N TYR A 3 36.37 -13.43 0.65
CA TYR A 3 35.72 -13.10 1.93
C TYR A 3 35.83 -11.59 2.13
N SER A 4 34.72 -10.90 2.29
CA SER A 4 34.75 -9.52 2.74
C SER A 4 35.07 -9.47 4.23
N ALA A 5 36.15 -8.79 4.60
CA ALA A 5 36.58 -8.62 5.98
C ALA A 5 36.03 -7.32 6.53
N VAL A 6 35.35 -7.39 7.67
CA VAL A 6 34.82 -6.21 8.39
C VAL A 6 35.75 -5.91 9.55
N TYR A 7 36.15 -4.63 9.68
CA TYR A 7 37.05 -4.21 10.75
C TYR A 7 36.32 -4.13 12.09
N LYS A 8 36.67 -4.98 13.05
CA LYS A 8 35.92 -5.16 14.29
C LYS A 8 36.08 -4.03 15.33
N TYR A 9 37.09 -3.17 15.17
CA TYR A 9 37.37 -2.07 16.11
C TYR A 9 36.85 -0.74 15.57
N GLN A 10 35.56 -0.64 15.32
CA GLN A 10 34.86 0.54 14.87
C GLN A 10 33.56 0.71 15.71
N PRO A 11 32.93 1.89 15.71
CA PRO A 11 31.65 2.09 16.39
C PRO A 11 30.59 1.05 15.95
N ALA A 12 29.76 0.63 16.90
CA ALA A 12 28.78 -0.44 16.66
C ALA A 12 27.89 -0.16 15.45
N ASP A 13 27.46 1.08 15.26
CA ASP A 13 26.63 1.50 14.13
C ASP A 13 27.35 1.34 12.79
N SER A 14 28.63 1.65 12.74
CA SER A 14 29.47 1.48 11.55
C SER A 14 29.70 -0.01 11.24
N LEU A 15 29.91 -0.81 12.28
CA LEU A 15 30.06 -2.26 12.15
C LEU A 15 28.79 -2.91 11.60
N ILE A 16 27.63 -2.53 12.14
CA ILE A 16 26.33 -3.04 11.69
C ILE A 16 26.08 -2.64 10.23
N ALA A 17 26.34 -1.37 9.87
CA ALA A 17 26.19 -0.88 8.51
C ALA A 17 27.07 -1.65 7.52
N GLU A 18 28.36 -1.90 7.86
CA GLU A 18 29.31 -2.62 7.00
C GLU A 18 28.96 -4.12 6.87
N VAL A 19 28.49 -4.75 7.95
CA VAL A 19 27.98 -6.13 7.91
C VAL A 19 26.73 -6.22 7.05
N MET A 20 25.79 -5.28 7.16
CA MET A 20 24.56 -5.24 6.37
C MET A 20 24.85 -4.99 4.89
N ASP A 21 25.79 -4.09 4.58
CA ASP A 21 26.23 -3.84 3.19
C ASP A 21 26.95 -5.08 2.59
N SER A 22 27.79 -5.75 3.38
CA SER A 22 28.43 -7.00 2.97
C SER A 22 27.41 -8.12 2.76
N TYR A 23 26.40 -8.23 3.60
CA TYR A 23 25.31 -9.19 3.47
C TYR A 23 24.43 -8.90 2.24
N ALA A 24 24.16 -7.63 1.97
CA ALA A 24 23.44 -7.18 0.78
C ALA A 24 24.21 -7.57 -0.50
N ARG A 25 25.53 -7.38 -0.52
CA ARG A 25 26.40 -7.77 -1.67
C ARG A 25 26.48 -9.28 -1.89
N VAL A 26 26.48 -10.07 -0.82
CA VAL A 26 26.49 -11.55 -0.92
C VAL A 26 25.14 -12.08 -1.44
N LYS A 27 24.02 -11.37 -1.16
CA LYS A 27 22.69 -11.70 -1.73
C LYS A 27 22.51 -11.28 -3.19
N GLU A 28 23.43 -10.51 -3.76
CA GLU A 28 23.48 -10.19 -5.20
C GLU A 28 24.03 -11.33 -6.08
N ALA A 29 24.10 -12.55 -5.59
CA ALA A 29 24.39 -13.70 -6.43
C ALA A 29 23.28 -13.88 -7.50
N PRO A 30 23.65 -13.97 -8.79
CA PRO A 30 22.72 -13.78 -9.93
C PRO A 30 21.66 -14.86 -10.14
N ALA A 31 21.53 -15.83 -9.24
CA ALA A 31 20.57 -16.92 -9.38
C ALA A 31 19.14 -16.58 -8.90
N ALA A 32 18.95 -15.56 -8.07
CA ALA A 32 17.62 -15.18 -7.54
C ALA A 32 16.92 -14.11 -8.38
N ALA A 33 17.61 -13.46 -9.31
CA ALA A 33 17.03 -12.45 -10.20
C ALA A 33 16.21 -13.04 -11.36
N LEU A 34 16.22 -14.36 -11.54
CA LEU A 34 15.64 -15.00 -12.74
C LEU A 34 14.14 -15.25 -12.66
N PHE A 35 13.47 -15.08 -11.49
CA PHE A 35 12.02 -15.31 -11.35
C PHE A 35 11.39 -14.50 -10.20
N LYS A 36 11.66 -13.19 -10.11
CA LYS A 36 10.79 -12.38 -9.27
C LYS A 36 9.48 -12.19 -10.05
N PRO A 37 8.33 -12.68 -9.55
CA PRO A 37 7.05 -12.42 -10.20
C PRO A 37 6.83 -10.91 -10.28
N GLU A 38 6.18 -10.45 -11.33
CA GLU A 38 5.80 -9.04 -11.46
C GLU A 38 4.94 -8.64 -10.26
N VAL A 39 5.32 -7.56 -9.58
CA VAL A 39 4.60 -7.10 -8.39
C VAL A 39 3.29 -6.45 -8.83
N GLU A 40 2.18 -6.98 -8.33
CA GLU A 40 0.85 -6.42 -8.60
C GLU A 40 0.65 -5.15 -7.75
N VAL A 41 0.58 -3.98 -8.40
CA VAL A 41 0.22 -2.72 -7.75
C VAL A 41 -1.26 -2.46 -7.97
N THR A 42 -2.04 -2.52 -6.90
CA THR A 42 -3.50 -2.33 -6.93
C THR A 42 -3.89 -1.06 -6.21
N GLY A 43 -4.57 -0.16 -6.90
CA GLY A 43 -5.12 1.08 -6.34
C GLY A 43 -6.53 0.87 -5.79
N ILE A 44 -6.84 1.52 -4.69
CA ILE A 44 -8.19 1.63 -4.16
C ILE A 44 -8.52 3.11 -4.08
N TYR A 45 -9.50 3.57 -4.86
CA TYR A 45 -9.89 4.98 -4.90
C TYR A 45 -11.39 5.15 -5.17
N SER A 46 -11.96 6.20 -4.66
CA SER A 46 -13.32 6.64 -5.00
C SER A 46 -13.45 8.15 -4.87
N PRO A 47 -14.01 8.86 -5.86
CA PRO A 47 -14.32 10.30 -5.73
C PRO A 47 -15.50 10.56 -4.78
N VAL A 48 -16.07 9.50 -4.22
CA VAL A 48 -17.16 9.56 -3.24
C VAL A 48 -16.63 9.11 -1.89
N LYS A 49 -16.77 9.98 -0.88
CA LYS A 49 -16.35 9.65 0.49
C LYS A 49 -17.33 8.67 1.17
N ARG A 50 -16.86 7.96 2.19
CA ARG A 50 -17.66 7.02 3.00
C ARG A 50 -18.29 5.87 2.20
N THR A 51 -17.60 5.41 1.18
CA THR A 51 -17.98 4.24 0.39
C THR A 51 -17.53 2.91 1.00
N GLY A 52 -16.81 2.93 2.13
CA GLY A 52 -16.20 1.73 2.73
C GLY A 52 -14.85 1.35 2.11
N LYS A 53 -14.20 2.30 1.40
CA LYS A 53 -12.94 2.10 0.67
C LYS A 53 -11.85 1.46 1.52
N THR A 54 -11.51 2.06 2.66
CA THR A 54 -10.48 1.56 3.58
C THR A 54 -10.84 0.21 4.20
N SER A 55 -12.10 0.01 4.60
CA SER A 55 -12.56 -1.31 5.08
C SER A 55 -12.42 -2.38 4.01
N PHE A 56 -12.75 -2.06 2.77
CA PHE A 56 -12.55 -2.95 1.61
C PHE A 56 -11.06 -3.25 1.39
N ALA A 57 -10.20 -2.22 1.39
CA ALA A 57 -8.76 -2.37 1.18
C ALA A 57 -8.12 -3.27 2.25
N LEU A 58 -8.45 -3.05 3.53
CA LEU A 58 -7.98 -3.86 4.64
C LEU A 58 -8.52 -5.30 4.57
N THR A 59 -9.77 -5.49 4.14
CA THR A 59 -10.35 -6.84 3.98
C THR A 59 -9.66 -7.57 2.82
N LEU A 60 -9.49 -6.91 1.69
CA LEU A 60 -8.81 -7.47 0.51
C LEU A 60 -7.37 -7.86 0.85
N GLY A 61 -6.63 -6.94 1.50
CA GLY A 61 -5.26 -7.18 1.90
C GLY A 61 -5.11 -8.39 2.81
N GLN A 62 -5.92 -8.51 3.85
CA GLN A 62 -5.88 -9.66 4.78
C GLN A 62 -6.22 -10.99 4.08
N LEU A 63 -7.18 -10.98 3.15
CA LEU A 63 -7.55 -12.20 2.42
C LEU A 63 -6.47 -12.61 1.42
N LEU A 64 -5.85 -11.67 0.71
CA LEU A 64 -4.72 -11.94 -0.18
C LEU A 64 -3.48 -12.40 0.61
N ALA A 65 -3.25 -11.81 1.78
CA ALA A 65 -2.11 -12.13 2.65
C ALA A 65 -2.13 -13.58 3.20
N SER A 66 -3.24 -14.31 3.02
CA SER A 66 -3.29 -15.74 3.34
C SER A 66 -2.44 -16.61 2.40
N THR A 67 -2.09 -16.13 1.21
CA THR A 67 -1.37 -16.89 0.18
C THR A 67 -0.26 -16.12 -0.52
N LYS A 68 -0.19 -14.79 -0.37
CA LYS A 68 0.78 -13.90 -1.01
C LYS A 68 1.45 -13.01 0.03
N ALA A 69 2.63 -12.51 -0.27
CA ALA A 69 3.23 -11.41 0.49
C ALA A 69 2.59 -10.08 0.07
N VAL A 70 1.83 -9.45 0.97
CA VAL A 70 1.04 -8.23 0.67
C VAL A 70 1.48 -7.08 1.55
N LEU A 71 1.74 -5.92 0.94
CA LEU A 71 1.98 -4.65 1.62
C LEU A 71 0.80 -3.70 1.37
N TYR A 72 0.24 -3.17 2.45
CA TYR A 72 -0.80 -2.15 2.39
C TYR A 72 -0.25 -0.78 2.80
N LEU A 73 -0.50 0.23 1.97
CA LEU A 73 -0.18 1.63 2.21
C LEU A 73 -1.47 2.46 2.19
N ASN A 74 -1.75 3.14 3.29
CA ASN A 74 -2.88 4.07 3.38
C ASN A 74 -2.37 5.50 3.15
N LEU A 75 -2.92 6.15 2.13
CA LEU A 75 -2.57 7.50 1.69
C LEU A 75 -3.75 8.47 1.88
N GLU A 76 -4.63 8.19 2.85
CA GLU A 76 -5.71 9.10 3.24
C GLU A 76 -5.22 10.18 4.21
N GLU A 77 -5.83 11.34 4.16
CA GLU A 77 -5.48 12.51 4.98
C GLU A 77 -5.64 12.26 6.49
N TYR A 78 -6.66 11.49 6.86
CA TYR A 78 -7.01 11.15 8.24
C TYR A 78 -7.34 9.67 8.33
N ALA A 79 -6.33 8.84 8.44
CA ALA A 79 -6.49 7.39 8.47
C ALA A 79 -6.96 6.87 9.85
N GLY A 80 -6.56 7.52 10.95
CA GLY A 80 -6.98 7.18 12.32
C GLY A 80 -6.52 5.81 12.80
N PHE A 81 -5.40 5.29 12.28
CA PHE A 81 -4.93 3.93 12.58
C PHE A 81 -4.45 3.73 14.00
N ASP A 82 -3.90 4.77 14.64
CA ASP A 82 -3.53 4.77 16.04
C ASP A 82 -4.73 4.42 16.96
N VAL A 83 -5.86 5.06 16.70
CA VAL A 83 -7.12 4.80 17.40
C VAL A 83 -7.74 3.49 16.96
N LEU A 84 -7.74 3.18 15.66
CA LEU A 84 -8.35 1.98 15.07
C LEU A 84 -7.66 0.71 15.55
N MET A 85 -6.34 0.73 15.63
CA MET A 85 -5.49 -0.40 16.06
C MET A 85 -5.22 -0.39 17.57
N ASN A 86 -5.71 0.64 18.29
CA ASN A 86 -5.41 0.88 19.71
C ASN A 86 -3.89 0.78 20.00
N ARG A 87 -3.09 1.44 19.17
CA ARG A 87 -1.63 1.32 19.17
C ARG A 87 -0.97 2.65 18.82
N GLN A 88 0.13 2.97 19.49
CA GLN A 88 1.04 4.04 19.07
C GLN A 88 2.11 3.49 18.12
N PHE A 89 2.49 4.27 17.13
CA PHE A 89 3.52 3.93 16.16
C PHE A 89 4.73 4.85 16.36
N ASP A 90 5.93 4.28 16.30
CA ASP A 90 7.19 5.01 16.46
C ASP A 90 7.65 5.69 15.15
N GLY A 91 6.94 5.44 14.05
CA GLY A 91 7.20 6.05 12.75
C GLY A 91 6.09 5.70 11.77
N ASP A 92 6.08 6.38 10.62
CA ASP A 92 5.03 6.29 9.62
C ASP A 92 5.56 6.32 8.18
N ILE A 93 4.65 6.40 7.20
CA ILE A 93 4.99 6.44 5.77
C ILE A 93 5.89 7.63 5.40
N SER A 94 5.80 8.76 6.12
CA SER A 94 6.63 9.94 5.86
C SER A 94 8.09 9.66 6.19
N ASP A 95 8.35 8.87 7.24
CA ASP A 95 9.70 8.39 7.54
C ASP A 95 10.26 7.49 6.44
N LEU A 96 9.42 6.61 5.87
CA LEU A 96 9.85 5.74 4.76
C LEU A 96 10.21 6.58 3.53
N MET A 97 9.40 7.62 3.23
CA MET A 97 9.65 8.55 2.12
C MET A 97 11.01 9.24 2.23
N TYR A 98 11.43 9.64 3.42
CA TYR A 98 12.74 10.24 3.63
C TYR A 98 13.91 9.34 3.19
N PHE A 99 13.74 8.02 3.30
CA PHE A 99 14.75 7.02 2.89
C PHE A 99 14.58 6.54 1.45
N SER A 100 13.46 6.85 0.79
CA SER A 100 13.29 6.60 -0.65
C SER A 100 14.34 7.38 -1.44
N GLY A 101 15.02 6.73 -2.36
CA GLY A 101 16.12 7.34 -3.12
C GLY A 101 17.48 7.36 -2.41
N SER A 102 17.59 6.96 -1.12
CA SER A 102 18.88 6.89 -0.40
C SER A 102 19.63 5.56 -0.60
N GLY A 103 19.13 4.70 -1.48
CA GLY A 103 19.71 3.41 -1.85
C GLY A 103 19.01 2.20 -1.22
N LYS A 104 19.06 1.07 -1.94
CA LYS A 104 18.36 -0.19 -1.64
C LYS A 104 18.47 -0.65 -0.18
N GLY A 105 19.70 -0.69 0.36
CA GLY A 105 19.94 -1.20 1.71
C GLY A 105 19.24 -0.37 2.79
N ASN A 106 19.25 0.95 2.64
CA ASN A 106 18.63 1.87 3.59
C ASN A 106 17.10 1.76 3.56
N LEU A 107 16.49 1.71 2.37
CA LEU A 107 15.06 1.56 2.22
C LEU A 107 14.55 0.25 2.84
N ILE A 108 15.17 -0.88 2.53
CA ILE A 108 14.74 -2.19 3.04
C ILE A 108 14.92 -2.28 4.56
N SER A 109 16.02 -1.74 5.10
CA SER A 109 16.23 -1.68 6.54
C SER A 109 15.16 -0.82 7.24
N LYS A 110 14.85 0.36 6.69
CA LYS A 110 13.82 1.25 7.24
C LYS A 110 12.43 0.63 7.10
N LEU A 111 12.11 0.04 5.95
CA LEU A 111 10.85 -0.68 5.72
C LEU A 111 10.64 -1.76 6.79
N GLY A 112 11.66 -2.62 7.04
CA GLY A 112 11.58 -3.66 8.06
C GLY A 112 11.38 -3.13 9.49
N GLY A 113 11.87 -1.92 9.79
CA GLY A 113 11.66 -1.27 11.08
C GLY A 113 10.28 -0.61 11.25
N LEU A 114 9.60 -0.27 10.15
CA LEU A 114 8.29 0.40 10.17
C LEU A 114 7.11 -0.55 9.99
N VAL A 115 7.32 -1.67 9.28
CA VAL A 115 6.25 -2.64 8.98
C VAL A 115 5.56 -3.12 10.25
N GLN A 116 4.26 -3.08 10.22
CA GLN A 116 3.35 -3.67 11.19
C GLN A 116 2.54 -4.76 10.50
N THR A 117 2.08 -5.76 11.25
CA THR A 117 1.32 -6.88 10.68
C THR A 117 -0.01 -7.08 11.39
N ILE A 118 -1.07 -7.36 10.63
CA ILE A 118 -2.38 -7.73 11.12
C ILE A 118 -2.96 -8.87 10.24
N ASN A 119 -3.26 -10.03 10.82
CA ASN A 119 -3.74 -11.21 10.09
C ASN A 119 -2.89 -11.51 8.82
N ASN A 120 -1.57 -11.53 8.96
CA ASN A 120 -0.55 -11.68 7.90
C ASN A 120 -0.48 -10.54 6.87
N LEU A 121 -1.34 -9.53 6.94
CA LEU A 121 -1.24 -8.33 6.13
C LEU A 121 -0.18 -7.41 6.73
N ASP A 122 0.87 -7.15 5.98
CA ASP A 122 1.85 -6.14 6.33
C ASP A 122 1.36 -4.75 5.92
N TYR A 123 1.56 -3.77 6.79
CA TYR A 123 1.23 -2.38 6.48
C TYR A 123 2.27 -1.42 7.07
N ILE A 124 2.41 -0.26 6.45
CA ILE A 124 3.15 0.86 7.04
C ILE A 124 2.13 1.78 7.71
N PRO A 125 2.40 2.23 8.95
CA PRO A 125 1.53 3.21 9.59
C PRO A 125 1.33 4.43 8.67
N PRO A 126 0.07 4.89 8.48
CA PRO A 126 -0.21 6.08 7.68
C PRO A 126 0.45 7.31 8.27
N ALA A 127 0.69 8.33 7.43
CA ALA A 127 1.20 9.61 7.89
C ALA A 127 0.34 10.17 9.04
N PHE A 128 0.98 10.54 10.13
CA PHE A 128 0.30 11.15 11.28
C PHE A 128 -0.33 12.50 10.89
N SER A 129 0.38 13.26 10.07
CA SER A 129 -0.04 14.58 9.65
C SER A 129 -0.45 14.62 8.18
N PRO A 130 -1.66 15.13 7.85
CA PRO A 130 -2.06 15.34 6.45
C PRO A 130 -1.18 16.38 5.74
N PHE A 131 -0.49 17.24 6.48
CA PHE A 131 0.43 18.22 5.89
C PHE A 131 1.69 17.54 5.37
N ASP A 132 2.20 16.52 6.07
CA ASP A 132 3.35 15.74 5.62
C ASP A 132 3.00 14.97 4.35
N LEU A 133 1.84 14.30 4.33
CA LEU A 133 1.33 13.60 3.15
C LEU A 133 1.25 14.51 1.92
N ARG A 134 0.74 15.75 2.07
CA ARG A 134 0.61 16.73 0.99
C ARG A 134 1.94 17.27 0.50
N SER A 135 2.97 17.27 1.33
CA SER A 135 4.30 17.76 0.96
C SER A 135 5.02 16.83 -0.02
N ILE A 136 4.66 15.54 0.00
CA ILE A 136 5.28 14.51 -0.83
C ILE A 136 4.80 14.67 -2.29
N LYS A 137 5.74 14.80 -3.21
CA LYS A 137 5.45 14.97 -4.64
C LYS A 137 5.09 13.64 -5.31
N CYS A 138 4.33 13.72 -6.39
CA CYS A 138 3.97 12.56 -7.20
C CYS A 138 5.21 11.74 -7.62
N SER A 139 6.28 12.41 -8.04
CA SER A 139 7.53 11.73 -8.41
C SER A 139 8.19 10.96 -7.27
N GLU A 140 8.06 11.43 -6.04
CA GLU A 140 8.57 10.74 -4.85
C GLU A 140 7.73 9.49 -4.55
N TRP A 141 6.41 9.59 -4.65
CA TRP A 141 5.51 8.44 -4.55
C TRP A 141 5.80 7.39 -5.61
N LEU A 142 5.96 7.79 -6.86
CA LEU A 142 6.32 6.88 -7.96
C LEU A 142 7.66 6.21 -7.70
N GLY A 143 8.65 6.96 -7.22
CA GLY A 143 9.95 6.42 -6.83
C GLY A 143 9.86 5.38 -5.73
N LEU A 144 9.08 5.64 -4.65
CA LEU A 144 8.87 4.67 -3.58
C LEU A 144 8.18 3.40 -4.09
N ILE A 145 7.13 3.53 -4.91
CA ILE A 145 6.43 2.36 -5.49
C ILE A 145 7.39 1.52 -6.33
N GLU A 146 8.22 2.16 -7.16
CA GLU A 146 9.23 1.48 -7.99
C GLU A 146 10.28 0.76 -7.14
N ASP A 147 10.78 1.43 -6.10
CA ASP A 147 11.73 0.86 -5.15
C ASP A 147 11.13 -0.34 -4.40
N LEU A 148 9.89 -0.25 -3.95
CA LEU A 148 9.18 -1.36 -3.32
C LEU A 148 8.98 -2.53 -4.28
N CYS A 149 8.58 -2.26 -5.53
CA CYS A 149 8.46 -3.28 -6.56
C CYS A 149 9.80 -3.96 -6.85
N SER A 150 10.88 -3.19 -6.88
CA SER A 150 12.20 -3.70 -7.27
C SER A 150 12.91 -4.45 -6.14
N TYR A 151 12.80 -3.95 -4.90
CA TYR A 151 13.69 -4.36 -3.82
C TYR A 151 12.99 -5.11 -2.67
N SER A 152 11.68 -4.97 -2.49
CA SER A 152 10.97 -5.71 -1.44
C SER A 152 10.63 -7.15 -1.88
N SER A 153 10.19 -7.98 -0.94
CA SER A 153 9.71 -9.35 -1.20
C SER A 153 8.19 -9.42 -1.43
N TYR A 154 7.50 -8.30 -1.48
CA TYR A 154 6.05 -8.28 -1.68
C TYR A 154 5.67 -8.66 -3.11
N GLU A 155 4.59 -9.42 -3.22
CA GLU A 155 3.97 -9.82 -4.48
C GLU A 155 2.83 -8.88 -4.86
N VAL A 156 2.19 -8.26 -3.85
CA VAL A 156 1.08 -7.33 -4.03
C VAL A 156 1.31 -6.08 -3.17
N ILE A 157 1.13 -4.91 -3.76
CA ILE A 157 1.11 -3.62 -3.07
C ILE A 157 -0.28 -3.02 -3.24
N LEU A 158 -0.97 -2.80 -2.12
CA LEU A 158 -2.28 -2.15 -2.08
C LEU A 158 -2.12 -0.68 -1.68
N LEU A 159 -2.60 0.22 -2.52
CA LEU A 159 -2.55 1.67 -2.32
C LEU A 159 -3.96 2.20 -2.10
N ASP A 160 -4.28 2.59 -0.86
CA ASP A 160 -5.57 3.19 -0.48
C ASP A 160 -5.47 4.71 -0.56
N PHE A 161 -5.89 5.27 -1.70
CA PHE A 161 -5.68 6.68 -2.01
C PHE A 161 -6.70 7.62 -1.37
N GLY A 162 -6.19 8.70 -0.73
CA GLY A 162 -6.95 9.91 -0.44
C GLY A 162 -7.03 10.87 -1.63
N GLU A 163 -7.66 12.03 -1.42
CA GLU A 163 -7.80 13.07 -2.46
C GLU A 163 -6.63 14.07 -2.45
N GLN A 164 -5.84 14.11 -1.39
CA GLN A 164 -4.79 15.12 -1.16
C GLN A 164 -3.41 14.71 -1.68
N VAL A 165 -3.30 13.53 -2.26
CA VAL A 165 -2.05 13.05 -2.84
C VAL A 165 -1.75 13.86 -4.11
N ASP A 166 -0.52 14.32 -4.25
CA ASP A 166 -0.07 15.12 -5.41
C ASP A 166 -0.24 14.32 -6.72
N ASN A 167 -0.87 14.93 -7.71
CA ASN A 167 -1.16 14.35 -9.02
C ASN A 167 -1.71 12.91 -8.97
N LEU A 168 -2.78 12.71 -8.19
CA LEU A 168 -3.45 11.42 -8.01
C LEU A 168 -3.70 10.65 -9.32
N PRO A 169 -4.12 11.27 -10.46
CA PRO A 169 -4.32 10.53 -11.71
C PRO A 169 -3.07 9.79 -12.20
N GLU A 170 -1.90 10.37 -12.06
CA GLU A 170 -0.63 9.74 -12.43
C GLU A 170 -0.32 8.53 -11.56
N LEU A 171 -0.58 8.63 -10.24
CA LEU A 171 -0.41 7.50 -9.32
C LEU A 171 -1.41 6.37 -9.60
N LEU A 172 -2.66 6.71 -9.93
CA LEU A 172 -3.64 5.74 -10.37
C LEU A 172 -3.21 5.08 -11.69
N ASN A 173 -2.58 5.84 -12.57
CA ASN A 173 -2.07 5.29 -13.84
C ASN A 173 -0.93 4.27 -13.63
N ARG A 174 -0.14 4.40 -12.55
CA ARG A 174 0.89 3.42 -12.17
C ARG A 174 0.31 2.08 -11.69
N CYS A 175 -0.94 2.05 -11.22
CA CYS A 175 -1.59 0.82 -10.79
C CYS A 175 -1.97 -0.06 -11.98
N GLY A 176 -1.77 -1.38 -11.85
CA GLY A 176 -2.24 -2.35 -12.85
C GLY A 176 -3.75 -2.56 -12.80
N LYS A 177 -4.37 -2.36 -11.62
CA LYS A 177 -5.80 -2.49 -11.36
C LYS A 177 -6.25 -1.44 -10.35
N ILE A 178 -7.48 -0.96 -10.46
CA ILE A 178 -8.06 0.00 -9.54
C ILE A 178 -9.45 -0.49 -9.12
N TYR A 179 -9.68 -0.61 -7.81
CA TYR A 179 -11.01 -0.83 -7.28
C TYR A 179 -11.62 0.50 -6.84
N MET A 180 -12.83 0.76 -7.34
CA MET A 180 -13.60 1.95 -7.01
C MET A 180 -14.90 1.57 -6.29
N PRO A 181 -14.93 1.57 -4.96
CA PRO A 181 -16.19 1.46 -4.23
C PRO A 181 -17.13 2.61 -4.56
N VAL A 182 -18.36 2.28 -4.95
CA VAL A 182 -19.37 3.24 -5.39
C VAL A 182 -20.63 3.20 -4.53
N ARG A 183 -21.42 4.28 -4.61
CA ARG A 183 -22.77 4.39 -4.06
C ARG A 183 -23.73 4.76 -5.18
N GLU A 184 -25.02 4.40 -5.02
CA GLU A 184 -26.04 4.60 -6.05
C GLU A 184 -26.94 5.80 -5.79
N ASP A 185 -26.69 6.55 -4.70
CA ASP A 185 -27.43 7.80 -4.49
C ASP A 185 -27.07 8.86 -5.55
N SER A 186 -28.00 9.75 -5.84
CA SER A 186 -27.89 10.74 -6.92
C SER A 186 -26.62 11.59 -6.84
N MET A 187 -26.17 11.95 -5.63
CA MET A 187 -24.96 12.76 -5.45
C MET A 187 -23.70 11.95 -5.76
N ALA A 188 -23.66 10.69 -5.35
CA ALA A 188 -22.55 9.80 -5.64
C ALA A 188 -22.42 9.56 -7.16
N VAL A 189 -23.53 9.24 -7.83
CA VAL A 189 -23.54 9.03 -9.29
C VAL A 189 -23.05 10.27 -10.03
N THR A 190 -23.49 11.46 -9.62
CA THR A 190 -23.07 12.74 -10.25
C THR A 190 -21.57 12.99 -10.06
N LYS A 191 -21.02 12.73 -8.87
CA LYS A 191 -19.59 12.90 -8.60
C LYS A 191 -18.74 11.91 -9.42
N ILE A 192 -19.18 10.66 -9.53
CA ILE A 192 -18.48 9.65 -10.35
C ILE A 192 -18.49 10.09 -11.81
N ALA A 193 -19.63 10.52 -12.34
CA ALA A 193 -19.73 10.98 -13.71
C ALA A 193 -18.85 12.22 -13.98
N GLN A 194 -18.74 13.14 -13.01
CA GLN A 194 -17.82 14.27 -13.12
C GLN A 194 -16.36 13.81 -13.11
N TYR A 195 -15.99 12.90 -12.21
CA TYR A 195 -14.64 12.32 -12.16
C TYR A 195 -14.26 11.71 -13.51
N GLU A 196 -15.12 10.87 -14.08
CA GLU A 196 -14.86 10.23 -15.37
C GLU A 196 -14.67 11.26 -16.50
N LYS A 197 -15.50 12.29 -16.54
CA LYS A 197 -15.32 13.39 -17.52
C LYS A 197 -14.00 14.12 -17.34
N VAL A 198 -13.55 14.35 -16.10
CA VAL A 198 -12.27 15.00 -15.81
C VAL A 198 -11.11 14.10 -16.25
N MET A 199 -11.20 12.79 -15.98
CA MET A 199 -10.14 11.85 -16.39
C MET A 199 -9.99 11.80 -17.92
N VAL A 200 -11.10 11.75 -18.67
CA VAL A 200 -11.08 11.83 -20.14
C VAL A 200 -10.49 13.16 -20.61
N ALA A 201 -10.96 14.30 -20.05
CA ALA A 201 -10.47 15.62 -20.43
C ALA A 201 -8.98 15.88 -20.13
N ARG A 202 -8.39 15.04 -19.27
CA ARG A 202 -6.97 15.08 -18.88
C ARG A 202 -6.15 13.95 -19.50
N GLU A 203 -6.71 13.22 -20.45
CA GLU A 203 -6.03 12.12 -21.19
C GLU A 203 -5.63 10.93 -20.29
N TYR A 204 -6.46 10.63 -19.26
CA TYR A 204 -6.30 9.48 -18.35
C TYR A 204 -7.35 8.39 -18.57
N GLU A 205 -7.79 8.15 -19.82
CA GLU A 205 -8.77 7.11 -20.14
C GLU A 205 -8.27 5.71 -19.74
N GLU A 206 -6.98 5.49 -19.79
CA GLU A 206 -6.35 4.24 -19.36
C GLU A 206 -6.68 3.91 -17.89
N VAL A 207 -6.69 4.90 -17.02
CA VAL A 207 -7.08 4.74 -15.60
C VAL A 207 -8.52 4.25 -15.49
N LEU A 208 -9.43 4.79 -16.32
CA LEU A 208 -10.82 4.34 -16.35
C LEU A 208 -10.93 2.90 -16.86
N GLY A 209 -10.11 2.52 -17.86
CA GLY A 209 -10.07 1.16 -18.41
C GLY A 209 -9.66 0.08 -17.40
N LYS A 210 -8.79 0.43 -16.43
CA LYS A 210 -8.36 -0.50 -15.35
C LYS A 210 -9.18 -0.36 -14.06
N THR A 211 -10.24 0.49 -14.07
CA THR A 211 -11.08 0.74 -12.89
C THR A 211 -12.29 -0.20 -12.83
N ILE A 212 -12.37 -0.97 -11.76
CA ILE A 212 -13.49 -1.86 -11.46
C ILE A 212 -14.37 -1.20 -10.39
N LYS A 213 -15.59 -0.81 -10.78
CA LYS A 213 -16.58 -0.24 -9.85
C LYS A 213 -17.20 -1.34 -9.00
N LEU A 214 -17.20 -1.15 -7.68
CA LEU A 214 -17.69 -2.13 -6.71
C LEU A 214 -18.81 -1.53 -5.86
N LYS A 215 -19.96 -2.20 -5.83
CA LYS A 215 -21.00 -1.93 -4.84
C LYS A 215 -20.75 -2.81 -3.62
N LEU A 216 -20.20 -2.23 -2.58
CA LEU A 216 -19.90 -2.97 -1.37
C LEU A 216 -21.16 -3.26 -0.57
N PRO A 217 -21.27 -4.46 0.06
CA PRO A 217 -22.38 -4.77 0.94
C PRO A 217 -22.29 -3.92 2.22
N PHE A 218 -23.44 -3.70 2.85
CA PHE A 218 -23.46 -3.28 4.23
C PHE A 218 -22.88 -4.42 5.09
N HIS A 219 -22.02 -4.09 6.05
CA HIS A 219 -21.45 -5.09 6.96
C HIS A 219 -21.73 -4.73 8.43
N SER A 220 -22.04 -5.73 9.23
CA SER A 220 -22.45 -5.58 10.62
C SER A 220 -21.32 -5.19 11.59
N SER A 221 -20.07 -5.20 11.12
CA SER A 221 -18.90 -4.80 11.92
C SER A 221 -18.81 -3.28 12.16
N PHE A 222 -19.69 -2.48 11.52
CA PHE A 222 -19.80 -1.05 11.80
C PHE A 222 -20.11 -0.80 13.29
N GLY A 223 -19.23 -0.06 13.94
CA GLY A 223 -19.40 0.35 15.34
C GLY A 223 -18.74 -0.54 16.40
N LYS A 224 -18.19 -1.69 16.05
CA LYS A 224 -17.36 -2.47 16.98
C LYS A 224 -15.93 -1.92 16.97
N LYS A 225 -15.47 -1.39 18.12
CA LYS A 225 -14.15 -0.75 18.20
C LYS A 225 -13.01 -1.76 18.41
N GLU A 226 -13.25 -2.78 19.22
CA GLU A 226 -12.23 -3.78 19.53
C GLU A 226 -12.15 -4.80 18.40
N HIS A 227 -10.92 -5.05 17.91
CA HIS A 227 -10.63 -5.99 16.82
C HIS A 227 -11.43 -5.76 15.53
N TYR A 228 -11.79 -4.49 15.25
CA TYR A 228 -12.59 -4.15 14.07
C TYR A 228 -11.95 -4.66 12.78
N VAL A 229 -10.65 -4.41 12.61
CA VAL A 229 -9.93 -4.75 11.37
C VAL A 229 -9.81 -6.26 11.21
N GLU A 230 -9.49 -6.99 12.28
CA GLU A 230 -9.38 -8.45 12.28
C GLU A 230 -10.71 -9.13 11.97
N GLN A 231 -11.82 -8.52 12.39
CA GLN A 231 -13.16 -9.06 12.19
C GLN A 231 -13.70 -8.81 10.77
N LEU A 232 -13.14 -7.88 10.00
CA LEU A 232 -13.60 -7.57 8.66
C LEU A 232 -13.65 -8.79 7.74
N ILE A 233 -12.67 -9.68 7.84
CA ILE A 233 -12.63 -10.90 7.02
C ILE A 233 -13.76 -11.90 7.35
N TRP A 234 -14.40 -11.78 8.50
CA TRP A 234 -15.50 -12.64 8.93
C TRP A 234 -16.89 -11.99 8.74
N SER A 235 -16.93 -10.81 8.14
CA SER A 235 -18.17 -10.06 7.88
C SER A 235 -18.71 -10.35 6.47
N GLU A 236 -19.89 -9.80 6.17
CA GLU A 236 -20.51 -9.81 4.84
C GLU A 236 -19.56 -9.19 3.78
N LEU A 237 -18.73 -8.21 4.20
CA LEU A 237 -17.69 -7.65 3.34
C LEU A 237 -16.60 -8.70 3.05
N GLY A 238 -16.19 -9.48 4.04
CA GLY A 238 -15.24 -10.57 3.84
C GLY A 238 -15.73 -11.61 2.84
N ASP A 239 -17.00 -12.01 2.93
CA ASP A 239 -17.59 -12.95 1.99
C ASP A 239 -17.67 -12.39 0.58
N TYR A 240 -18.03 -11.12 0.45
CA TYR A 240 -18.03 -10.42 -0.83
C TYR A 240 -16.63 -10.40 -1.47
N VAL A 241 -15.60 -10.04 -0.69
CA VAL A 241 -14.22 -9.98 -1.20
C VAL A 241 -13.69 -11.36 -1.56
N ARG A 242 -14.02 -12.42 -0.81
CA ARG A 242 -13.68 -13.81 -1.20
C ARG A 242 -14.28 -14.19 -2.56
N GLN A 243 -15.54 -13.80 -2.81
CA GLN A 243 -16.17 -14.04 -4.12
C GLN A 243 -15.51 -13.24 -5.23
N LEU A 244 -15.11 -11.98 -4.95
CA LEU A 244 -14.40 -11.15 -5.91
C LEU A 244 -13.06 -11.77 -6.30
N ILE A 245 -12.24 -12.16 -5.33
CA ILE A 245 -10.94 -12.82 -5.58
C ILE A 245 -11.10 -14.10 -6.41
N ARG A 246 -12.08 -14.93 -6.09
CA ARG A 246 -12.35 -16.18 -6.87
C ARG A 246 -12.71 -15.91 -8.32
N LYS A 247 -13.49 -14.87 -8.59
CA LYS A 247 -13.88 -14.50 -9.96
C LYS A 247 -12.72 -13.98 -10.81
N GLU A 248 -11.72 -13.41 -10.15
CA GLU A 248 -10.54 -12.86 -10.84
C GLU A 248 -9.42 -13.89 -11.02
N SER A 249 -9.47 -14.99 -10.28
CA SER A 249 -8.48 -16.08 -10.36
C SER A 249 -8.87 -17.21 -11.32
N GLY A 250 -10.09 -17.21 -11.86
CA GLY A 250 -10.62 -18.19 -12.80
C GLY A 250 -10.84 -17.61 -14.17
#